data_c23be15c42a11843e73b200eb7f10baa
#
_entry.id   c23be15c42a11843e73b200eb7f10baa
#
_cell.length_a   1.000
_cell.length_b   1.000
_cell.length_c   1.000
_cell.angle_alpha   90.00
_cell.angle_beta   90.00
_cell.angle_gamma   90.00
#
_symmetry.space_group_name_H-M   'P 1'
#
loop_
_entity.id
_entity.type
_entity.pdbx_description
1 polymer ?
#
loop_
_entity_poly.entity_id
_entity_poly.type
_entity_poly.pdbx_seq_one_letter_code
_entity_poly.pdbx_strand_id
1 'polypeptide(L)' 'MKKYPYCYVWRNNEKRKTLYGRLFRVIVRGKANSALVEFENGQREIISRNAIREAP' A
#
# COMPACT_ATOMS: atom_id res chain seq x y z
N MET A 1 12.55 13.07 -5.55
CA MET A 1 11.90 11.74 -5.49
C MET A 1 11.05 11.61 -4.24
N LYS A 2 9.89 10.97 -4.37
CA LYS A 2 9.02 10.72 -3.21
C LYS A 2 9.51 9.49 -2.46
N LYS A 3 9.59 9.59 -1.14
CA LYS A 3 9.96 8.46 -0.30
C LYS A 3 8.85 7.41 -0.27
N TYR A 4 7.58 7.86 -0.30
CA TYR A 4 6.40 6.99 -0.33
C TYR A 4 5.57 7.34 -1.56
N PRO A 5 5.90 6.74 -2.72
CA PRO A 5 5.32 7.18 -4.00
C PRO A 5 3.93 6.63 -4.29
N TYR A 6 3.38 5.78 -3.43
CA TYR A 6 2.10 5.12 -3.69
C TYR A 6 1.10 5.38 -2.58
N CYS A 7 -0.19 5.21 -2.90
CA CYS A 7 -1.25 5.28 -1.91
C CYS A 7 -2.19 4.07 -2.06
N TYR A 8 -2.82 3.70 -0.93
CA TYR A 8 -3.74 2.58 -0.87
C TYR A 8 -5.15 3.04 -1.22
N VAL A 9 -5.83 2.34 -2.13
CA VAL A 9 -7.12 2.82 -2.65
C VAL A 9 -8.29 1.90 -2.34
N TRP A 10 -8.08 0.78 -1.67
CA TRP A 10 -9.18 -0.10 -1.27
C TRP A 10 -9.72 0.27 0.11
N ARG A 11 -11.04 0.19 0.27
CA ARG A 11 -11.72 0.52 1.53
C ARG A 11 -12.97 -0.34 1.78
N ASN A 12 -12.99 -1.56 1.24
CA ASN A 12 -14.18 -2.40 1.25
C ASN A 12 -14.27 -3.34 2.45
N ASN A 13 -13.42 -3.18 3.46
CA ASN A 13 -13.54 -3.85 4.75
C ASN A 13 -12.86 -3.00 5.83
N GLU A 14 -13.02 -3.41 7.10
CA GLU A 14 -12.52 -2.61 8.23
C GLU A 14 -11.03 -2.34 8.16
N LYS A 15 -10.24 -3.39 7.89
CA LYS A 15 -8.78 -3.23 7.81
C LYS A 15 -8.40 -2.32 6.64
N ARG A 16 -9.05 -2.49 5.49
CA ARG A 16 -8.74 -1.68 4.31
C ARG A 16 -9.12 -0.22 4.50
N LYS A 17 -10.19 0.05 5.27
CA LYS A 17 -10.55 1.43 5.61
C LYS A 17 -9.46 2.12 6.41
N THR A 18 -8.79 1.41 7.31
CA THR A 18 -7.71 2.00 8.11
C THR A 18 -6.48 2.33 7.28
N LEU A 19 -6.32 1.68 6.14
CA LEU A 19 -5.18 1.89 5.24
C LEU A 19 -5.49 2.87 4.11
N TYR A 20 -6.76 3.11 3.84
CA TYR A 20 -7.20 3.92 2.70
C TYR A 20 -6.56 5.31 2.73
N GLY A 21 -6.01 5.70 1.59
CA GLY A 21 -5.39 7.01 1.43
C GLY A 21 -4.01 7.16 2.04
N ARG A 22 -3.53 6.16 2.77
CA ARG A 22 -2.21 6.23 3.41
C ARG A 22 -1.12 6.00 2.37
N LEU A 23 -0.02 6.72 2.53
CA LEU A 23 1.12 6.62 1.62
C LEU A 23 2.03 5.47 2.02
N PHE A 24 2.62 4.81 1.03
CA PHE A 24 3.54 3.70 1.28
C PHE A 24 4.56 3.55 0.16
N ARG A 25 5.54 2.70 0.41
CA ARG A 25 6.51 2.27 -0.59
C ARG A 25 6.47 0.75 -0.70
N VAL A 26 6.78 0.23 -1.88
CA VAL A 26 6.88 -1.22 -2.09
C VAL A 26 8.27 -1.68 -1.69
N ILE A 27 8.32 -2.68 -0.78
CA ILE A 27 9.58 -3.26 -0.33
C ILE A 27 9.93 -4.46 -1.21
N VAL A 28 8.97 -5.38 -1.38
CA VAL A 28 9.18 -6.61 -2.15
C VAL A 28 7.91 -6.88 -2.96
N ARG A 29 8.09 -7.21 -4.22
CA ARG A 29 6.99 -7.70 -5.04
C ARG A 29 6.89 -9.21 -4.85
N GLY A 30 5.75 -9.66 -4.32
CA GLY A 30 5.50 -11.06 -4.07
C GLY A 30 5.00 -11.79 -5.31
N LYS A 31 4.66 -13.05 -5.12
CA LYS A 31 4.07 -13.87 -6.18
C LYS A 31 2.66 -13.41 -6.48
N ALA A 32 2.21 -13.68 -7.70
CA ALA A 32 0.87 -13.30 -8.17
C ALA A 32 0.67 -11.79 -8.04
N ASN A 33 -0.43 -11.35 -7.43
CA ASN A 33 -0.77 -9.94 -7.31
C ASN A 33 -0.48 -9.37 -5.94
N SER A 34 0.45 -9.95 -5.18
CA SER A 34 0.75 -9.45 -3.84
C SER A 34 2.03 -8.63 -3.82
N ALA A 35 2.14 -7.76 -2.80
CA ALA A 35 3.34 -6.96 -2.57
C ALA A 35 3.46 -6.67 -1.08
N LEU A 36 4.68 -6.74 -0.56
CA LEU A 36 4.99 -6.28 0.79
C LEU A 36 5.30 -4.80 0.72
N VAL A 37 4.58 -4.01 1.50
CA VAL A 37 4.71 -2.55 1.48
C VAL A 37 4.96 -2.03 2.89
N GLU A 38 5.56 -0.84 2.98
CA GLU A 38 5.76 -0.14 4.24
C GLU A 38 5.09 1.22 4.16
N PHE A 39 4.19 1.49 5.10
CA PHE A 39 3.51 2.79 5.20
C PHE A 39 4.40 3.81 5.91
N GLU A 40 4.04 5.09 5.83
CA GLU A 40 4.84 6.19 6.39
C GLU A 40 5.11 6.04 7.89
N ASN A 41 4.20 5.40 8.62
CA ASN A 41 4.35 5.22 10.06
C ASN A 41 5.18 3.99 10.44
N GLY A 42 5.77 3.30 9.45
CA GLY A 42 6.56 2.11 9.67
C GLY A 42 5.80 0.80 9.63
N GLN A 43 4.47 0.86 9.54
CA GLN A 43 3.64 -0.35 9.45
C GLN A 43 3.89 -1.07 8.13
N ARG A 44 4.05 -2.39 8.19
CA ARG A 44 4.25 -3.22 7.00
C ARG A 44 3.06 -4.14 6.80
N GLU A 45 2.61 -4.26 5.55
CA GLU A 45 1.47 -5.10 5.18
C GLU A 45 1.73 -5.77 3.85
N ILE A 46 1.09 -6.93 3.67
CA ILE A 46 1.04 -7.58 2.36
C ILE A 46 -0.31 -7.21 1.75
N ILE A 47 -0.29 -6.57 0.60
CA ILE A 47 -1.51 -6.07 -0.05
C ILE A 47 -1.59 -6.55 -1.49
N SER A 48 -2.79 -6.45 -2.08
CA SER A 48 -2.96 -6.71 -3.50
C SER A 48 -2.34 -5.57 -4.32
N ARG A 49 -1.65 -5.91 -5.39
CA ARG A 49 -1.11 -4.91 -6.31
C ARG A 49 -2.20 -4.07 -6.96
N ASN A 50 -3.43 -4.61 -7.05
CA ASN A 50 -4.56 -3.86 -7.59
C ASN A 50 -5.00 -2.71 -6.67
N ALA A 51 -4.58 -2.71 -5.42
CA ALA A 51 -4.90 -1.65 -4.46
C ALA A 51 -3.88 -0.49 -4.49
N ILE A 52 -2.88 -0.58 -5.36
CA ILE A 52 -1.79 0.40 -5.42
C ILE A 52 -2.08 1.45 -6.49
N ARG A 53 -1.94 2.72 -6.13
CA ARG A 53 -2.01 3.84 -7.08
C ARG A 53 -0.88 4.80 -6.80
N GLU A 54 -0.47 5.53 -7.81
CA GLU A 54 0.53 6.58 -7.62
C GLU A 54 -0.04 7.69 -6.75
N ALA A 55 0.73 8.13 -5.76
CA ALA A 55 0.35 9.25 -4.92
C ALA A 55 0.45 10.55 -5.72
N PRO A 56 -0.44 11.51 -5.42
CA PRO A 56 -0.39 12.82 -6.10
C PRO A 56 0.90 13.57 -5.83
#